data_43390c86063508340bf30879a6715ec1
#
_entry.id   43390c86063508340bf30879a6715ec1
#
_cell.length_a   1.000
_cell.length_b   1.000
_cell.length_c   1.000
_cell.angle_alpha   90.00
_cell.angle_beta   90.00
_cell.angle_gamma   90.00
#
_symmetry.space_group_name_H-M   'P 1'
#
loop_
_entity.id
_entity.type
_entity.pdbx_description
1 polymer ?
#
loop_
_entity_poly.entity_id
_entity_poly.type
_entity_poly.pdbx_seq_one_letter_code
_entity_poly.pdbx_strand_id
1 'polypeptide(L)'
;MGWMKDETGLDKNAANFVPLTPLSHLRRAALVYPEYEAVVYGDTRLSYAEYYRRCTRLASGLLAQGIASGDVVATLLPNIPAHAEAHFGVPACGAVLNTINTRLEPDTVAYIFDHGEARAVLVDTTLLGLVKAAIELMQGPAPIIVEVPDEQAGFPASGDHMTYDDLLAAGDPGYEWAMPQDEWESLALNYTSGTTGRPKGVVCHHRGAYLMTMGTAVSWEMSRHPRYLTIVPLFHCNNWNHTWMMPMLGGTVICCRDITAGAIYDAIADEGVTHFGGAPIVLNMIVNAEDADRRDFNHVVNVFTAGAPPPAATLAAIEPLGFSVMQVYGLTETYGHVTECLWHEKWDSETDESRYALKARTGVPMPMAEDITSMNAEDMSQVPKDATTQGEIMIRGNTVMKGYYKNPQATAEAFAGGYFHSGDIAVQHPDHYVQITDRAKDIIISGGENISSVEVEGVLMKHPDVLLCAVVAKPDDKWGEVPCACVELKPGAKADEAELIAFAREQLAGFKRPKKVLFQELPKTSTGKIQKFELRKVAKDL
;
A
#
# COMPACT_ATOMS: atom_id res chain seq x y z
N MET A 1 0.04 20.88 -31.97
CA MET A 1 -0.71 20.73 -33.22
C MET A 1 -1.91 19.85 -32.92
N GLY A 2 -3.14 20.36 -33.16
CA GLY A 2 -4.36 19.56 -33.04
C GLY A 2 -4.40 18.47 -34.12
N TRP A 3 -5.13 17.39 -33.84
CA TRP A 3 -5.30 16.29 -34.82
C TRP A 3 -6.30 16.68 -35.94
N MET A 4 -7.12 17.70 -35.68
CA MET A 4 -7.97 18.31 -36.69
C MET A 4 -7.31 19.56 -37.25
N LYS A 5 -7.59 19.87 -38.54
CA LYS A 5 -7.06 21.06 -39.23
C LYS A 5 -7.71 22.36 -38.76
N ASP A 6 -8.95 22.28 -38.30
CA ASP A 6 -9.70 23.40 -37.75
C ASP A 6 -10.32 23.00 -36.42
N GLU A 7 -9.91 23.66 -35.36
CA GLU A 7 -10.41 23.51 -33.99
C GLU A 7 -11.10 24.78 -33.48
N THR A 8 -11.52 25.65 -34.39
CA THR A 8 -12.20 26.90 -34.04
C THR A 8 -13.49 26.62 -33.29
N GLY A 9 -13.63 27.15 -32.07
CA GLY A 9 -14.80 26.97 -31.20
C GLY A 9 -14.88 25.61 -30.50
N LEU A 10 -13.78 24.80 -30.50
CA LEU A 10 -13.68 23.52 -29.80
C LEU A 10 -12.88 23.61 -28.50
N ASP A 11 -12.79 24.81 -27.92
CA ASP A 11 -12.10 25.04 -26.68
C ASP A 11 -12.76 24.31 -25.49
N LYS A 12 -11.95 23.98 -24.48
CA LYS A 12 -12.46 23.49 -23.21
C LYS A 12 -13.38 24.52 -22.56
N ASN A 13 -14.51 24.07 -22.03
CA ASN A 13 -15.44 24.89 -21.26
C ASN A 13 -16.08 24.10 -20.11
N ALA A 14 -16.85 24.76 -19.27
CA ALA A 14 -17.43 24.12 -18.06
C ALA A 14 -18.37 22.94 -18.36
N ALA A 15 -18.88 22.80 -19.60
CA ALA A 15 -19.72 21.66 -19.94
C ALA A 15 -18.94 20.41 -20.34
N ASN A 16 -17.71 20.57 -20.86
CA ASN A 16 -16.95 19.48 -21.47
C ASN A 16 -15.61 19.20 -20.79
N PHE A 17 -15.19 20.05 -19.83
CA PHE A 17 -13.96 19.86 -19.07
C PHE A 17 -14.18 20.17 -17.60
N VAL A 18 -14.20 19.11 -16.79
CA VAL A 18 -14.26 19.17 -15.31
C VAL A 18 -13.05 18.41 -14.78
N PRO A 19 -12.27 18.99 -13.85
CA PRO A 19 -11.12 18.30 -13.26
C PRO A 19 -11.50 16.95 -12.66
N LEU A 20 -10.70 15.91 -12.96
CA LEU A 20 -10.88 14.59 -12.40
C LEU A 20 -10.55 14.60 -10.91
N THR A 21 -11.45 14.06 -10.08
CA THR A 21 -11.24 13.92 -8.64
C THR A 21 -12.07 12.77 -8.06
N PRO A 22 -11.52 11.95 -7.14
CA PRO A 22 -12.29 10.89 -6.49
C PRO A 22 -13.41 11.43 -5.58
N LEU A 23 -13.40 12.72 -5.22
CA LEU A 23 -14.45 13.35 -4.44
C LEU A 23 -15.83 13.26 -5.12
N SER A 24 -15.85 13.28 -6.47
CA SER A 24 -17.06 13.12 -7.26
C SER A 24 -17.73 11.76 -7.06
N HIS A 25 -17.00 10.73 -6.68
CA HIS A 25 -17.53 9.39 -6.44
C HIS A 25 -18.49 9.37 -5.26
N LEU A 26 -18.10 9.95 -4.11
CA LEU A 26 -18.97 10.00 -2.93
C LEU A 26 -20.17 10.94 -3.13
N ARG A 27 -19.98 12.10 -3.78
CA ARG A 27 -21.09 12.99 -4.15
C ARG A 27 -22.13 12.26 -4.99
N ARG A 28 -21.67 11.51 -6.00
CA ARG A 28 -22.56 10.71 -6.84
C ARG A 28 -23.24 9.59 -6.06
N ALA A 29 -22.51 8.87 -5.21
CA ALA A 29 -23.05 7.76 -4.42
C ALA A 29 -24.15 8.25 -3.46
N ALA A 30 -23.95 9.37 -2.78
CA ALA A 30 -24.95 9.98 -1.90
C ALA A 30 -26.24 10.39 -2.66
N LEU A 31 -26.12 10.74 -3.94
CA LEU A 31 -27.27 11.06 -4.79
C LEU A 31 -27.99 9.81 -5.30
N VAL A 32 -27.23 8.78 -5.72
CA VAL A 32 -27.77 7.61 -6.45
C VAL A 32 -28.14 6.47 -5.52
N TYR A 33 -27.40 6.32 -4.39
CA TYR A 33 -27.54 5.24 -3.42
C TYR A 33 -27.66 5.74 -1.98
N PRO A 34 -28.48 6.78 -1.68
CA PRO A 34 -28.45 7.47 -0.37
C PRO A 34 -28.65 6.53 0.82
N GLU A 35 -29.44 5.48 0.67
CA GLU A 35 -29.80 4.54 1.74
C GLU A 35 -28.92 3.28 1.80
N TYR A 36 -27.99 3.09 0.82
CA TYR A 36 -27.09 1.93 0.82
C TYR A 36 -26.02 2.10 1.89
N GLU A 37 -25.59 0.99 2.47
CA GLU A 37 -24.47 0.98 3.41
C GLU A 37 -23.19 1.42 2.72
N ALA A 38 -22.57 2.46 3.23
CA ALA A 38 -21.29 3.00 2.76
C ALA A 38 -20.13 2.54 3.63
N VAL A 39 -20.31 2.58 4.97
CA VAL A 39 -19.29 2.24 5.96
C VAL A 39 -19.90 1.40 7.06
N VAL A 40 -19.18 0.32 7.41
CA VAL A 40 -19.56 -0.62 8.48
C VAL A 40 -18.39 -0.76 9.45
N TYR A 41 -18.67 -0.68 10.76
CA TYR A 41 -17.71 -0.90 11.84
C TYR A 41 -18.42 -1.34 13.12
N GLY A 42 -18.24 -2.58 13.54
CA GLY A 42 -19.00 -3.14 14.66
C GLY A 42 -20.50 -2.94 14.46
N ASP A 43 -21.18 -2.27 15.40
CA ASP A 43 -22.60 -1.94 15.31
C ASP A 43 -22.88 -0.67 14.49
N THR A 44 -21.86 0.09 14.11
CA THR A 44 -22.01 1.31 13.32
C THR A 44 -22.27 0.99 11.85
N ARG A 45 -23.38 1.51 11.33
CA ARG A 45 -23.77 1.41 9.92
C ARG A 45 -24.04 2.81 9.38
N LEU A 46 -23.19 3.29 8.46
CA LEU A 46 -23.39 4.58 7.80
C LEU A 46 -23.93 4.35 6.40
N SER A 47 -25.09 4.98 6.10
CA SER A 47 -25.55 5.07 4.72
C SER A 47 -24.71 6.06 3.91
N TYR A 48 -24.81 6.04 2.57
CA TYR A 48 -24.12 7.03 1.74
C TYR A 48 -24.55 8.46 2.02
N ALA A 49 -25.83 8.68 2.34
CA ALA A 49 -26.32 10.00 2.74
C ALA A 49 -25.66 10.46 4.05
N GLU A 50 -25.54 9.57 5.03
CA GLU A 50 -24.90 9.86 6.31
C GLU A 50 -23.39 10.07 6.14
N TYR A 51 -22.72 9.18 5.40
CA TYR A 51 -21.29 9.26 5.15
C TYR A 51 -20.91 10.59 4.45
N TYR A 52 -21.67 10.97 3.41
CA TYR A 52 -21.48 12.26 2.74
C TYR A 52 -21.70 13.44 3.69
N ARG A 53 -22.77 13.40 4.51
CA ARG A 53 -23.08 14.45 5.47
C ARG A 53 -21.98 14.60 6.53
N ARG A 54 -21.42 13.49 7.03
CA ARG A 54 -20.32 13.50 8.00
C ARG A 54 -19.03 14.05 7.37
N CYS A 55 -18.69 13.64 6.15
CA CYS A 55 -17.56 14.22 5.41
C CYS A 55 -17.74 15.73 5.15
N THR A 56 -18.97 16.18 4.86
CA THR A 56 -19.28 17.62 4.69
C THR A 56 -19.07 18.40 5.99
N ARG A 57 -19.54 17.83 7.13
CA ARG A 57 -19.32 18.44 8.44
C ARG A 57 -17.83 18.44 8.84
N LEU A 58 -17.10 17.37 8.53
CA LEU A 58 -15.65 17.33 8.75
C LEU A 58 -14.95 18.46 7.97
N ALA A 59 -15.26 18.62 6.68
CA ALA A 59 -14.67 19.65 5.84
C ALA A 59 -14.93 21.06 6.41
N SER A 60 -16.19 21.37 6.71
CA SER A 60 -16.56 22.69 7.26
C SER A 60 -16.09 22.90 8.70
N GLY A 61 -16.03 21.84 9.51
CA GLY A 61 -15.46 21.87 10.86
C GLY A 61 -13.97 22.21 10.85
N LEU A 62 -13.21 21.63 9.93
CA LEU A 62 -11.80 21.95 9.72
C LEU A 62 -11.61 23.43 9.32
N LEU A 63 -12.41 23.94 8.40
CA LEU A 63 -12.41 25.37 8.05
C LEU A 63 -12.74 26.26 9.26
N ALA A 64 -13.70 25.87 10.11
CA ALA A 64 -14.02 26.60 11.34
C ALA A 64 -12.85 26.62 12.35
N GLN A 65 -11.96 25.64 12.30
CA GLN A 65 -10.71 25.61 13.08
C GLN A 65 -9.55 26.37 12.40
N GLY A 66 -9.80 27.06 11.28
CA GLY A 66 -8.81 27.86 10.58
C GLY A 66 -7.92 27.08 9.61
N ILE A 67 -8.28 25.86 9.26
CA ILE A 67 -7.63 25.13 8.18
C ILE A 67 -8.01 25.78 6.84
N ALA A 68 -7.02 26.04 5.99
CA ALA A 68 -7.21 26.66 4.68
C ALA A 68 -6.89 25.69 3.54
N SER A 69 -7.28 26.06 2.32
CA SER A 69 -6.91 25.31 1.12
C SER A 69 -5.38 25.23 1.00
N GLY A 70 -4.87 24.02 0.74
CA GLY A 70 -3.45 23.72 0.67
C GLY A 70 -2.79 23.39 2.00
N ASP A 71 -3.45 23.62 3.14
CA ASP A 71 -2.95 23.16 4.44
C ASP A 71 -2.92 21.62 4.51
N VAL A 72 -2.01 21.10 5.32
CA VAL A 72 -1.90 19.65 5.53
C VAL A 72 -2.63 19.26 6.80
N VAL A 73 -3.55 18.28 6.68
CA VAL A 73 -4.23 17.65 7.81
C VAL A 73 -3.73 16.22 7.94
N ALA A 74 -3.07 15.95 9.07
CA ALA A 74 -2.52 14.64 9.38
C ALA A 74 -3.59 13.72 10.00
N THR A 75 -3.44 12.40 9.81
CA THR A 75 -4.20 11.38 10.54
C THR A 75 -3.26 10.36 11.15
N LEU A 76 -3.44 10.04 12.43
CA LEU A 76 -2.87 8.87 13.11
C LEU A 76 -4.02 8.01 13.62
N LEU A 77 -4.61 7.25 12.72
CA LEU A 77 -5.83 6.48 12.96
C LEU A 77 -5.66 5.02 12.49
N PRO A 78 -6.23 4.05 13.22
CA PRO A 78 -6.41 2.70 12.69
C PRO A 78 -7.48 2.67 11.60
N ASN A 79 -7.87 1.48 11.14
CA ASN A 79 -8.92 1.32 10.15
C ASN A 79 -10.30 1.46 10.79
N ILE A 80 -10.75 2.69 10.98
CA ILE A 80 -12.03 3.08 11.61
C ILE A 80 -12.80 4.08 10.73
N PRO A 81 -14.09 4.30 10.94
CA PRO A 81 -14.90 5.20 10.11
C PRO A 81 -14.35 6.61 9.97
N ALA A 82 -13.87 7.22 11.04
CA ALA A 82 -13.28 8.57 11.01
C ALA A 82 -12.10 8.68 10.04
N HIS A 83 -11.30 7.59 9.89
CA HIS A 83 -10.21 7.56 8.91
C HIS A 83 -10.74 7.49 7.48
N ALA A 84 -11.79 6.68 7.22
CA ALA A 84 -12.43 6.64 5.91
C ALA A 84 -13.09 8.00 5.58
N GLU A 85 -13.71 8.66 6.57
CA GLU A 85 -14.29 10.00 6.41
C GLU A 85 -13.23 11.05 6.10
N ALA A 86 -12.03 10.96 6.71
CA ALA A 86 -10.91 11.87 6.44
C ALA A 86 -10.45 11.83 4.98
N HIS A 87 -10.57 10.67 4.29
CA HIS A 87 -10.22 10.55 2.87
C HIS A 87 -11.05 11.49 1.97
N PHE A 88 -12.26 11.80 2.36
CA PHE A 88 -13.14 12.72 1.63
C PHE A 88 -13.23 14.10 2.30
N GLY A 89 -13.42 14.13 3.61
CA GLY A 89 -13.66 15.38 4.34
C GLY A 89 -12.47 16.33 4.33
N VAL A 90 -11.23 15.81 4.42
CA VAL A 90 -10.03 16.65 4.35
C VAL A 90 -9.87 17.28 2.97
N PRO A 91 -9.87 16.53 1.85
CA PRO A 91 -9.79 17.16 0.55
C PRO A 91 -11.02 18.00 0.17
N ALA A 92 -12.19 17.71 0.75
CA ALA A 92 -13.41 18.48 0.50
C ALA A 92 -13.33 19.92 1.02
N CYS A 93 -12.45 20.24 1.96
CA CYS A 93 -12.15 21.63 2.35
C CYS A 93 -10.98 22.24 1.57
N GLY A 94 -10.41 21.52 0.60
CA GLY A 94 -9.24 21.94 -0.17
C GLY A 94 -7.90 21.66 0.52
N ALA A 95 -7.90 20.98 1.66
CA ALA A 95 -6.68 20.60 2.39
C ALA A 95 -6.08 19.30 1.82
N VAL A 96 -4.79 19.07 2.12
CA VAL A 96 -4.04 17.88 1.68
C VAL A 96 -4.06 16.84 2.80
N LEU A 97 -4.52 15.63 2.50
CA LEU A 97 -4.56 14.53 3.45
C LEU A 97 -3.18 13.92 3.66
N ASN A 98 -2.68 13.90 4.90
CA ASN A 98 -1.44 13.22 5.27
C ASN A 98 -1.73 12.05 6.23
N THR A 99 -1.86 10.85 5.69
CA THR A 99 -2.08 9.65 6.51
C THR A 99 -0.76 9.09 7.02
N ILE A 100 -0.59 9.05 8.34
CA ILE A 100 0.66 8.67 9.00
C ILE A 100 0.55 7.26 9.56
N ASN A 101 1.60 6.47 9.36
CA ASN A 101 1.71 5.12 9.90
C ASN A 101 1.69 5.15 11.45
N THR A 102 0.74 4.43 12.02
CA THR A 102 0.46 4.38 13.47
C THR A 102 1.54 3.67 14.31
N ARG A 103 2.53 3.04 13.65
CA ARG A 103 3.62 2.30 14.29
C ARG A 103 4.98 3.00 14.21
N LEU A 104 4.98 4.29 13.87
CA LEU A 104 6.21 5.09 13.84
C LEU A 104 6.58 5.57 15.24
N GLU A 105 7.87 5.80 15.42
CA GLU A 105 8.40 6.40 16.66
C GLU A 105 8.16 7.92 16.70
N PRO A 106 8.13 8.54 17.90
CA PRO A 106 7.83 9.96 18.07
C PRO A 106 8.70 10.90 17.26
N ASP A 107 10.00 10.63 17.10
CA ASP A 107 10.94 11.44 16.33
C ASP A 107 10.61 11.47 14.84
N THR A 108 10.15 10.36 14.31
CA THR A 108 9.72 10.22 12.92
C THR A 108 8.39 10.94 12.69
N VAL A 109 7.45 10.83 13.63
CA VAL A 109 6.16 11.55 13.57
C VAL A 109 6.41 13.05 13.66
N ALA A 110 7.28 13.51 14.58
CA ALA A 110 7.69 14.91 14.70
C ALA A 110 8.28 15.45 13.38
N TYR A 111 9.17 14.66 12.76
CA TYR A 111 9.71 15.02 11.45
C TYR A 111 8.63 15.15 10.38
N ILE A 112 7.66 14.24 10.35
CA ILE A 112 6.56 14.28 9.37
C ILE A 112 5.69 15.52 9.60
N PHE A 113 5.38 15.86 10.84
CA PHE A 113 4.63 17.07 11.17
C PHE A 113 5.38 18.35 10.76
N ASP A 114 6.67 18.45 11.08
CA ASP A 114 7.50 19.62 10.73
C ASP A 114 7.71 19.74 9.22
N HIS A 115 8.12 18.64 8.56
CA HIS A 115 8.40 18.63 7.13
C HIS A 115 7.13 18.84 6.29
N GLY A 116 6.02 18.18 6.70
CA GLY A 116 4.72 18.28 6.05
C GLY A 116 3.94 19.55 6.41
N GLU A 117 4.42 20.34 7.42
CA GLU A 117 3.74 21.54 7.91
C GLU A 117 2.30 21.25 8.36
N ALA A 118 2.11 20.14 9.10
CA ALA A 118 0.80 19.70 9.55
C ALA A 118 0.10 20.77 10.42
N ARG A 119 -1.09 21.22 10.00
CA ARG A 119 -1.89 22.23 10.71
C ARG A 119 -2.85 21.63 11.71
N ALA A 120 -3.33 20.40 11.45
CA ALA A 120 -4.17 19.64 12.35
C ALA A 120 -3.80 18.17 12.28
N VAL A 121 -4.11 17.42 13.34
CA VAL A 121 -3.99 15.96 13.39
C VAL A 121 -5.25 15.36 13.98
N LEU A 122 -5.87 14.43 13.23
CA LEU A 122 -6.90 13.54 13.74
C LEU A 122 -6.19 12.34 14.33
N VAL A 123 -6.33 12.09 15.63
CA VAL A 123 -5.58 11.06 16.33
C VAL A 123 -6.48 10.15 17.15
N ASP A 124 -6.30 8.85 17.00
CA ASP A 124 -6.96 7.84 17.86
C ASP A 124 -6.55 8.04 19.33
N THR A 125 -7.48 7.89 20.27
CA THR A 125 -7.22 8.05 21.71
C THR A 125 -6.02 7.24 22.17
N THR A 126 -5.84 6.03 21.64
CA THR A 126 -4.70 5.15 22.01
C THR A 126 -3.34 5.68 21.55
N LEU A 127 -3.30 6.60 20.60
CA LEU A 127 -2.08 7.18 20.01
C LEU A 127 -1.81 8.62 20.49
N LEU A 128 -2.64 9.16 21.38
CA LEU A 128 -2.42 10.51 21.95
C LEU A 128 -1.04 10.65 22.61
N GLY A 129 -0.58 9.63 23.32
CA GLY A 129 0.75 9.63 23.94
C GLY A 129 1.87 9.77 22.91
N LEU A 130 1.75 9.08 21.78
CA LEU A 130 2.70 9.20 20.65
C LEU A 130 2.71 10.60 20.06
N VAL A 131 1.52 11.18 19.81
CA VAL A 131 1.40 12.54 19.24
C VAL A 131 1.94 13.59 20.22
N LYS A 132 1.64 13.51 21.51
CA LYS A 132 2.16 14.42 22.54
C LYS A 132 3.70 14.38 22.58
N ALA A 133 4.28 13.17 22.60
CA ALA A 133 5.74 12.98 22.57
C ALA A 133 6.37 13.50 21.25
N ALA A 134 5.69 13.33 20.12
CA ALA A 134 6.17 13.88 18.84
C ALA A 134 6.15 15.42 18.85
N ILE A 135 5.09 16.04 19.37
CA ILE A 135 4.98 17.52 19.46
C ILE A 135 6.11 18.12 20.32
N GLU A 136 6.53 17.45 21.38
CA GLU A 136 7.67 17.89 22.20
C GLU A 136 9.01 17.89 21.43
N LEU A 137 9.13 17.10 20.36
CA LEU A 137 10.32 17.01 19.52
C LEU A 137 10.28 17.93 18.30
N MET A 138 9.13 18.53 17.98
CA MET A 138 8.96 19.41 16.82
C MET A 138 9.79 20.69 16.96
N GLN A 139 10.15 21.24 15.80
CA GLN A 139 10.81 22.54 15.67
C GLN A 139 9.83 23.64 15.20
N GLY A 140 8.76 23.25 14.53
CA GLY A 140 7.70 24.12 14.02
C GLY A 140 6.52 24.25 14.98
N PRO A 141 5.45 24.94 14.57
CA PRO A 141 4.23 25.06 15.34
C PRO A 141 3.50 23.73 15.48
N ALA A 142 3.02 23.43 16.69
CA ALA A 142 2.24 22.23 16.95
C ALA A 142 0.92 22.24 16.16
N PRO A 143 0.49 21.11 15.60
CA PRO A 143 -0.81 20.98 14.95
C PRO A 143 -1.95 21.04 15.97
N ILE A 144 -3.14 21.46 15.52
CA ILE A 144 -4.38 21.33 16.29
C ILE A 144 -4.66 19.82 16.49
N ILE A 145 -4.80 19.39 17.73
CA ILE A 145 -5.13 17.99 18.06
C ILE A 145 -6.65 17.84 18.08
N VAL A 146 -7.16 16.88 17.27
CA VAL A 146 -8.54 16.42 17.32
C VAL A 146 -8.49 14.94 17.70
N GLU A 147 -8.99 14.63 18.88
CA GLU A 147 -9.05 13.27 19.41
C GLU A 147 -10.20 12.48 18.78
N VAL A 148 -9.93 11.26 18.35
CA VAL A 148 -10.92 10.33 17.80
C VAL A 148 -11.11 9.18 18.79
N PRO A 149 -12.12 9.24 19.68
CA PRO A 149 -12.42 8.14 20.58
C PRO A 149 -13.06 6.98 19.83
N ASP A 150 -12.84 5.78 20.36
CA ASP A 150 -13.47 4.55 19.86
C ASP A 150 -14.10 3.77 21.02
N GLU A 151 -15.32 4.17 21.39
CA GLU A 151 -16.03 3.60 22.52
C GLU A 151 -16.38 2.12 22.31
N GLN A 152 -16.63 1.69 21.05
CA GLN A 152 -16.92 0.30 20.74
C GLN A 152 -15.70 -0.61 20.99
N ALA A 153 -14.50 -0.09 20.79
CA ALA A 153 -13.25 -0.79 21.10
C ALA A 153 -12.77 -0.58 22.55
N GLY A 154 -13.54 0.17 23.37
CA GLY A 154 -13.20 0.44 24.78
C GLY A 154 -12.21 1.60 24.97
N PHE A 155 -12.09 2.50 24.03
CA PHE A 155 -11.20 3.67 24.08
C PHE A 155 -12.01 4.98 24.11
N PRO A 156 -12.55 5.39 25.28
CA PRO A 156 -13.30 6.63 25.43
C PRO A 156 -12.39 7.86 25.30
N ALA A 157 -12.99 9.03 25.09
CA ALA A 157 -12.28 10.30 25.03
C ALA A 157 -11.51 10.59 26.33
N SER A 158 -10.29 11.14 26.19
CA SER A 158 -9.46 11.55 27.33
C SER A 158 -10.02 12.74 28.10
N GLY A 159 -10.78 13.59 27.43
CA GLY A 159 -11.29 14.87 27.96
C GLY A 159 -10.32 16.04 27.86
N ASP A 160 -9.13 15.85 27.32
CA ASP A 160 -8.09 16.88 27.21
C ASP A 160 -8.14 17.69 25.91
N HIS A 161 -8.80 17.16 24.88
CA HIS A 161 -8.79 17.72 23.53
C HIS A 161 -10.19 17.78 22.93
N MET A 162 -10.37 18.61 21.90
CA MET A 162 -11.57 18.57 21.05
C MET A 162 -11.73 17.16 20.47
N THR A 163 -12.91 16.60 20.59
CA THR A 163 -13.21 15.31 20.00
C THR A 163 -13.58 15.43 18.53
N TYR A 164 -13.51 14.32 17.80
CA TYR A 164 -13.95 14.26 16.42
C TYR A 164 -15.44 14.62 16.27
N ASP A 165 -16.28 14.17 17.20
CA ASP A 165 -17.70 14.49 17.18
C ASP A 165 -17.97 15.98 17.48
N ASP A 166 -17.18 16.63 18.35
CA ASP A 166 -17.24 18.08 18.55
C ASP A 166 -16.88 18.82 17.26
N LEU A 167 -15.83 18.37 16.55
CA LEU A 167 -15.44 18.94 15.26
C LEU A 167 -16.57 18.80 14.22
N LEU A 168 -17.20 17.62 14.13
CA LEU A 168 -18.34 17.40 13.23
C LEU A 168 -19.56 18.24 13.65
N ALA A 169 -19.82 18.40 14.96
CA ALA A 169 -20.92 19.21 15.47
C ALA A 169 -20.74 20.70 15.14
N ALA A 170 -19.51 21.20 15.12
CA ALA A 170 -19.17 22.57 14.72
C ALA A 170 -19.30 22.79 13.21
N GLY A 171 -19.33 21.74 12.40
CA GLY A 171 -19.38 21.82 10.95
C GLY A 171 -20.78 22.08 10.40
N ASP A 172 -20.84 22.92 9.33
CA ASP A 172 -22.06 23.21 8.59
C ASP A 172 -22.41 22.03 7.65
N PRO A 173 -23.57 21.37 7.82
CA PRO A 173 -24.01 20.29 6.92
C PRO A 173 -24.37 20.77 5.50
N GLY A 174 -24.57 22.07 5.31
CA GLY A 174 -24.85 22.71 4.02
C GLY A 174 -23.61 23.20 3.26
N TYR A 175 -22.41 22.93 3.79
CA TYR A 175 -21.17 23.35 3.14
C TYR A 175 -21.03 22.71 1.74
N GLU A 176 -20.69 23.54 0.76
CA GLU A 176 -20.37 23.08 -0.60
C GLU A 176 -18.88 22.76 -0.69
N TRP A 177 -18.57 21.52 -1.10
CA TRP A 177 -17.21 21.02 -1.17
C TRP A 177 -16.33 21.86 -2.10
N ALA A 178 -15.12 22.19 -1.67
CA ALA A 178 -14.09 22.80 -2.48
C ALA A 178 -13.55 21.76 -3.49
N MET A 179 -14.15 21.76 -4.70
CA MET A 179 -13.68 20.90 -5.77
C MET A 179 -12.42 21.47 -6.41
N PRO A 180 -11.43 20.64 -6.82
CA PRO A 180 -10.19 21.12 -7.41
C PRO A 180 -10.47 21.92 -8.70
N GLN A 181 -9.70 22.98 -8.91
CA GLN A 181 -9.74 23.76 -10.16
C GLN A 181 -8.85 23.13 -11.23
N ASP A 182 -7.83 22.39 -10.82
CA ASP A 182 -6.94 21.59 -11.65
C ASP A 182 -6.83 20.19 -11.06
N GLU A 183 -7.00 19.15 -11.87
CA GLU A 183 -6.82 17.77 -11.47
C GLU A 183 -5.39 17.41 -11.04
N TRP A 184 -4.43 18.32 -11.29
CA TRP A 184 -3.05 18.24 -10.83
C TRP A 184 -2.86 18.77 -9.39
N GLU A 185 -3.87 19.36 -8.78
CA GLU A 185 -3.81 19.77 -7.38
C GLU A 185 -3.51 18.57 -6.45
N SER A 186 -2.86 18.88 -5.31
CA SER A 186 -2.41 17.84 -4.38
C SER A 186 -3.59 17.32 -3.57
N LEU A 187 -3.83 16.01 -3.62
CA LEU A 187 -4.86 15.31 -2.87
C LEU A 187 -4.32 14.78 -1.54
N ALA A 188 -3.13 14.18 -1.59
CA ALA A 188 -2.52 13.51 -0.45
C ALA A 188 -1.00 13.67 -0.43
N LEU A 189 -0.45 13.62 0.79
CA LEU A 189 0.98 13.60 1.09
C LEU A 189 1.27 12.32 1.90
N ASN A 190 1.94 11.36 1.28
CA ASN A 190 2.23 10.06 1.90
C ASN A 190 3.73 9.91 2.15
N TYR A 191 4.13 9.54 3.37
CA TYR A 191 5.53 9.35 3.68
C TYR A 191 5.95 7.90 3.51
N THR A 192 7.00 7.68 2.72
CA THR A 192 7.61 6.36 2.55
C THR A 192 8.70 6.15 3.59
N SER A 193 8.82 4.94 4.12
CA SER A 193 9.99 4.55 4.91
C SER A 193 11.22 4.55 4.00
N GLY A 194 11.93 5.66 3.97
CA GLY A 194 13.19 5.76 3.23
C GLY A 194 14.20 4.72 3.74
N THR A 195 14.85 4.03 2.81
CA THR A 195 15.79 2.95 3.13
C THR A 195 17.20 3.46 3.45
N THR A 196 17.41 4.76 3.29
CA THR A 196 18.72 5.41 3.42
C THR A 196 18.70 6.66 4.29
N GLY A 197 17.58 6.99 4.95
CA GLY A 197 17.46 8.22 5.72
C GLY A 197 16.05 8.49 6.21
N ARG A 198 15.73 9.77 6.43
CA ARG A 198 14.39 10.20 6.82
C ARG A 198 13.35 9.90 5.74
N PRO A 199 12.07 9.64 6.10
CA PRO A 199 11.01 9.38 5.15
C PRO A 199 10.86 10.50 4.11
N LYS A 200 10.58 10.15 2.85
CA LYS A 200 10.28 11.11 1.79
C LYS A 200 8.77 11.32 1.70
N GLY A 201 8.33 12.56 1.58
CA GLY A 201 6.92 12.90 1.37
C GLY A 201 6.55 12.81 -0.11
N VAL A 202 5.76 11.82 -0.46
CA VAL A 202 5.23 11.58 -1.83
C VAL A 202 3.96 12.40 -2.01
N VAL A 203 3.92 13.30 -3.00
CA VAL A 203 2.75 14.13 -3.29
C VAL A 203 1.92 13.49 -4.39
N CYS A 204 0.70 13.10 -4.05
CA CYS A 204 -0.27 12.54 -4.97
C CYS A 204 -1.32 13.58 -5.40
N HIS A 205 -1.87 13.44 -6.61
CA HIS A 205 -2.80 14.39 -7.21
C HIS A 205 -4.17 13.77 -7.47
N HIS A 206 -5.20 14.60 -7.61
CA HIS A 206 -6.59 14.17 -7.80
C HIS A 206 -6.77 13.28 -9.03
N ARG A 207 -6.12 13.61 -10.18
CA ARG A 207 -6.19 12.82 -11.41
C ARG A 207 -5.69 11.39 -11.18
N GLY A 208 -4.54 11.23 -10.51
CA GLY A 208 -3.95 9.92 -10.24
C GLY A 208 -4.87 9.03 -9.40
N ALA A 209 -5.47 9.58 -8.34
CA ALA A 209 -6.44 8.86 -7.52
C ALA A 209 -7.70 8.46 -8.30
N TYR A 210 -8.26 9.38 -9.09
CA TYR A 210 -9.44 9.09 -9.92
C TYR A 210 -9.18 7.95 -10.91
N LEU A 211 -8.07 8.02 -11.66
CA LEU A 211 -7.71 6.99 -12.64
C LEU A 211 -7.38 5.66 -11.96
N MET A 212 -6.72 5.70 -10.79
CA MET A 212 -6.44 4.50 -10.00
C MET A 212 -7.74 3.80 -9.58
N THR A 213 -8.75 4.53 -9.09
CA THR A 213 -10.05 3.93 -8.73
C THR A 213 -10.73 3.27 -9.92
N MET A 214 -10.71 3.92 -11.09
CA MET A 214 -11.30 3.37 -12.31
C MET A 214 -10.54 2.13 -12.79
N GLY A 215 -9.21 2.21 -12.88
CA GLY A 215 -8.37 1.11 -13.35
C GLY A 215 -8.45 -0.10 -12.43
N THR A 216 -8.37 0.10 -11.12
CA THR A 216 -8.46 -0.99 -10.14
C THR A 216 -9.81 -1.71 -10.22
N ALA A 217 -10.93 -0.99 -10.37
CA ALA A 217 -12.24 -1.62 -10.50
C ALA A 217 -12.35 -2.49 -11.76
N VAL A 218 -11.73 -2.07 -12.87
CA VAL A 218 -11.67 -2.86 -14.11
C VAL A 218 -10.78 -4.09 -13.94
N SER A 219 -9.56 -3.91 -13.43
CA SER A 219 -8.59 -5.00 -13.24
C SER A 219 -9.07 -6.06 -12.25
N TRP A 220 -9.82 -5.66 -11.25
CA TRP A 220 -10.38 -6.59 -10.25
C TRP A 220 -11.75 -7.15 -10.67
N GLU A 221 -12.21 -6.81 -11.87
CA GLU A 221 -13.52 -7.22 -12.41
C GLU A 221 -14.66 -6.97 -11.42
N MET A 222 -14.59 -5.83 -10.69
CA MET A 222 -15.53 -5.56 -9.61
C MET A 222 -16.94 -5.28 -10.13
N SER A 223 -17.89 -6.07 -9.67
CA SER A 223 -19.31 -5.79 -9.85
C SER A 223 -19.75 -4.59 -9.00
N ARG A 224 -20.98 -4.12 -9.20
CA ARG A 224 -21.60 -3.11 -8.31
C ARG A 224 -21.85 -3.69 -6.92
N HIS A 225 -21.79 -2.81 -5.93
CA HIS A 225 -22.06 -3.11 -4.52
C HIS A 225 -21.11 -4.15 -3.91
N PRO A 226 -19.77 -4.04 -4.17
CA PRO A 226 -18.81 -4.92 -3.51
C PRO A 226 -18.76 -4.59 -2.02
N ARG A 227 -18.40 -5.56 -1.20
CA ARG A 227 -18.13 -5.40 0.23
C ARG A 227 -16.65 -5.56 0.48
N TYR A 228 -15.99 -4.46 0.78
CA TYR A 228 -14.52 -4.38 0.90
C TYR A 228 -14.09 -4.30 2.36
N LEU A 229 -13.28 -5.27 2.81
CA LEU A 229 -12.68 -5.28 4.14
C LEU A 229 -11.35 -4.53 4.14
N THR A 230 -11.20 -3.55 5.05
CA THR A 230 -9.98 -2.75 5.16
C THR A 230 -8.87 -3.49 5.91
N ILE A 231 -8.19 -4.41 5.25
CA ILE A 231 -6.98 -5.08 5.75
C ILE A 231 -5.74 -4.21 5.46
N VAL A 232 -5.62 -3.69 4.22
CA VAL A 232 -4.59 -2.67 3.94
C VAL A 232 -4.86 -1.48 4.85
N PRO A 233 -3.86 -1.03 5.63
CA PRO A 233 -4.08 0.12 6.51
C PRO A 233 -4.52 1.36 5.72
N LEU A 234 -5.51 2.08 6.24
CA LEU A 234 -6.01 3.31 5.64
C LEU A 234 -4.93 4.39 5.49
N PHE A 235 -3.88 4.32 6.31
CA PHE A 235 -2.74 5.22 6.19
C PHE A 235 -1.76 4.80 5.06
N HIS A 236 -1.77 3.56 4.60
CA HIS A 236 -0.75 3.08 3.65
C HIS A 236 -1.18 3.37 2.21
N CYS A 237 -0.47 4.31 1.56
CA CYS A 237 -0.79 4.75 0.20
C CYS A 237 -2.30 5.01 0.04
N ASN A 238 -2.90 5.63 1.06
CA ASN A 238 -4.32 5.90 1.21
C ASN A 238 -5.19 4.69 0.86
N ASN A 239 -4.88 3.53 1.51
CA ASN A 239 -5.59 2.27 1.32
C ASN A 239 -5.61 1.79 -0.14
N TRP A 240 -4.52 2.01 -0.88
CA TRP A 240 -4.42 1.69 -2.32
C TRP A 240 -5.58 2.26 -3.15
N ASN A 241 -6.12 3.41 -2.76
CA ASN A 241 -7.28 4.09 -3.33
C ASN A 241 -8.62 3.35 -3.20
N HIS A 242 -8.69 2.21 -2.49
CA HIS A 242 -9.93 1.43 -2.39
C HIS A 242 -11.03 2.19 -1.65
N THR A 243 -10.70 2.97 -0.62
CA THR A 243 -11.67 3.82 0.10
C THR A 243 -12.37 4.81 -0.84
N TRP A 244 -11.64 5.42 -1.77
CA TRP A 244 -12.23 6.30 -2.80
C TRP A 244 -12.98 5.51 -3.88
N MET A 245 -12.59 4.26 -4.15
CA MET A 245 -13.20 3.42 -5.18
C MET A 245 -14.59 2.92 -4.77
N MET A 246 -14.80 2.56 -3.51
CA MET A 246 -16.07 1.98 -3.05
C MET A 246 -17.29 2.83 -3.38
N PRO A 247 -17.33 4.14 -3.14
CA PRO A 247 -18.46 4.97 -3.54
C PRO A 247 -18.73 4.99 -5.05
N MET A 248 -17.71 4.86 -5.89
CA MET A 248 -17.89 4.79 -7.35
C MET A 248 -18.78 3.61 -7.75
N LEU A 249 -18.64 2.48 -7.06
CA LEU A 249 -19.36 1.23 -7.29
C LEU A 249 -20.64 1.11 -6.45
N GLY A 250 -20.90 2.04 -5.52
CA GLY A 250 -21.95 1.89 -4.50
C GLY A 250 -21.63 0.75 -3.53
N GLY A 251 -20.36 0.47 -3.30
CA GLY A 251 -19.87 -0.60 -2.44
C GLY A 251 -19.78 -0.20 -0.97
N THR A 252 -19.51 -1.14 -0.10
CA THR A 252 -19.41 -0.94 1.36
C THR A 252 -17.97 -1.07 1.80
N VAL A 253 -17.47 -0.10 2.59
CA VAL A 253 -16.19 -0.19 3.31
C VAL A 253 -16.46 -0.81 4.67
N ILE A 254 -15.89 -1.97 4.95
CA ILE A 254 -15.97 -2.64 6.25
C ILE A 254 -14.65 -2.37 6.96
N CYS A 255 -14.73 -1.57 8.03
CA CYS A 255 -13.55 -1.19 8.81
C CYS A 255 -13.11 -2.34 9.72
N CYS A 256 -11.80 -2.65 9.71
CA CYS A 256 -11.17 -3.67 10.53
C CYS A 256 -10.04 -3.04 11.34
N ARG A 257 -10.32 -2.71 12.60
CA ARG A 257 -9.35 -2.07 13.51
C ARG A 257 -8.20 -3.03 13.84
N ASP A 258 -8.53 -4.24 14.24
CA ASP A 258 -7.59 -5.28 14.66
C ASP A 258 -7.57 -6.41 13.63
N ILE A 259 -6.47 -6.53 12.92
CA ILE A 259 -6.33 -7.50 11.83
C ILE A 259 -5.85 -8.82 12.42
N THR A 260 -6.80 -9.75 12.62
CA THR A 260 -6.56 -11.13 13.05
C THR A 260 -7.25 -12.11 12.10
N ALA A 261 -6.87 -13.39 12.13
CA ALA A 261 -7.53 -14.41 11.32
C ALA A 261 -9.02 -14.48 11.65
N GLY A 262 -9.39 -14.52 12.94
CA GLY A 262 -10.78 -14.56 13.39
C GLY A 262 -11.58 -13.37 12.88
N ALA A 263 -11.06 -12.13 13.03
CA ALA A 263 -11.74 -10.92 12.56
C ALA A 263 -11.97 -10.92 11.04
N ILE A 264 -11.03 -11.49 10.26
CA ILE A 264 -11.18 -11.64 8.81
C ILE A 264 -12.30 -12.64 8.48
N TYR A 265 -12.28 -13.84 9.10
CA TYR A 265 -13.31 -14.85 8.87
C TYR A 265 -14.68 -14.40 9.34
N ASP A 266 -14.79 -13.71 10.50
CA ASP A 266 -16.04 -13.14 11.00
C ASP A 266 -16.59 -12.11 10.01
N ALA A 267 -15.77 -11.18 9.54
CA ALA A 267 -16.22 -10.19 8.55
C ALA A 267 -16.67 -10.83 7.23
N ILE A 268 -16.00 -11.89 6.76
CA ILE A 268 -16.43 -12.63 5.57
C ILE A 268 -17.79 -13.30 5.79
N ALA A 269 -17.97 -13.99 6.92
CA ALA A 269 -19.17 -14.75 7.22
C ALA A 269 -20.38 -13.84 7.55
N ASP A 270 -20.17 -12.82 8.40
CA ASP A 270 -21.25 -12.01 8.95
C ASP A 270 -21.58 -10.79 8.07
N GLU A 271 -20.54 -10.18 7.43
CA GLU A 271 -20.71 -9.00 6.58
C GLU A 271 -20.66 -9.32 5.08
N GLY A 272 -20.45 -10.56 4.68
CA GLY A 272 -20.41 -10.96 3.28
C GLY A 272 -19.30 -10.28 2.49
N VAL A 273 -18.10 -10.13 3.06
CA VAL A 273 -16.93 -9.54 2.40
C VAL A 273 -16.65 -10.25 1.10
N THR A 274 -16.55 -9.48 0.01
CA THR A 274 -16.26 -9.99 -1.33
C THR A 274 -14.83 -9.70 -1.77
N HIS A 275 -14.22 -8.66 -1.22
CA HIS A 275 -12.89 -8.19 -1.63
C HIS A 275 -12.08 -7.65 -0.45
N PHE A 276 -10.77 -7.89 -0.48
CA PHE A 276 -9.80 -7.16 0.35
C PHE A 276 -8.42 -7.15 -0.30
N GLY A 277 -7.57 -6.20 0.08
CA GLY A 277 -6.14 -6.22 -0.23
C GLY A 277 -5.34 -6.69 0.98
N GLY A 278 -4.21 -7.35 0.76
CA GLY A 278 -3.33 -7.76 1.85
C GLY A 278 -1.93 -8.16 1.39
N ALA A 279 -0.93 -7.96 2.25
CA ALA A 279 0.41 -8.49 2.02
C ALA A 279 0.43 -10.02 2.21
N PRO A 280 1.44 -10.74 1.67
CA PRO A 280 1.54 -12.20 1.82
C PRO A 280 1.46 -12.71 3.26
N ILE A 281 1.85 -11.90 4.24
CA ILE A 281 1.72 -12.27 5.66
C ILE A 281 0.25 -12.43 6.09
N VAL A 282 -0.67 -11.66 5.50
CA VAL A 282 -2.11 -11.80 5.76
C VAL A 282 -2.62 -13.11 5.16
N LEU A 283 -2.18 -13.46 3.95
CA LEU A 283 -2.52 -14.76 3.33
C LEU A 283 -2.04 -15.92 4.22
N ASN A 284 -0.82 -15.84 4.73
CA ASN A 284 -0.27 -16.84 5.65
C ASN A 284 -1.07 -16.91 6.97
N MET A 285 -1.52 -15.77 7.50
CA MET A 285 -2.37 -15.72 8.70
C MET A 285 -3.70 -16.47 8.45
N ILE A 286 -4.35 -16.25 7.31
CA ILE A 286 -5.59 -16.93 6.93
C ILE A 286 -5.39 -18.42 6.76
N VAL A 287 -4.32 -18.84 6.06
CA VAL A 287 -4.00 -20.25 5.81
C VAL A 287 -3.74 -21.00 7.12
N ASN A 288 -3.04 -20.36 8.06
CA ASN A 288 -2.64 -20.96 9.34
C ASN A 288 -3.59 -20.59 10.51
N ALA A 289 -4.81 -20.12 10.21
CA ALA A 289 -5.80 -19.83 11.23
C ALA A 289 -6.14 -21.08 12.05
N GLU A 290 -6.33 -20.93 13.35
CA GLU A 290 -6.82 -22.01 14.20
C GLU A 290 -8.27 -22.38 13.83
N ASP A 291 -8.68 -23.61 14.09
CA ASP A 291 -10.04 -24.05 13.75
C ASP A 291 -11.13 -23.21 14.44
N ALA A 292 -10.83 -22.70 15.63
CA ALA A 292 -11.73 -21.82 16.37
C ALA A 292 -11.96 -20.44 15.72
N ASP A 293 -11.01 -19.96 14.92
CA ASP A 293 -11.05 -18.68 14.20
C ASP A 293 -11.71 -18.81 12.83
N ARG A 294 -11.87 -20.05 12.31
CA ARG A 294 -12.43 -20.27 10.98
C ARG A 294 -13.94 -20.21 10.98
N ARG A 295 -14.48 -19.61 9.95
CA ARG A 295 -15.94 -19.56 9.68
C ARG A 295 -16.22 -20.05 8.27
N ASP A 296 -17.34 -20.72 8.08
CA ASP A 296 -17.80 -21.16 6.77
C ASP A 296 -18.44 -19.98 6.01
N PHE A 297 -18.15 -19.90 4.72
CA PHE A 297 -18.80 -19.00 3.78
C PHE A 297 -18.95 -19.70 2.41
N ASN A 298 -19.85 -19.20 1.55
CA ASN A 298 -20.27 -19.90 0.34
C ASN A 298 -20.05 -19.07 -0.96
N HIS A 299 -19.18 -18.09 -0.92
CA HIS A 299 -18.83 -17.26 -2.06
C HIS A 299 -17.31 -17.15 -2.19
N VAL A 300 -16.83 -16.72 -3.36
CA VAL A 300 -15.40 -16.47 -3.56
C VAL A 300 -15.04 -15.09 -3.01
N VAL A 301 -13.97 -15.02 -2.22
CA VAL A 301 -13.37 -13.77 -1.75
C VAL A 301 -12.18 -13.43 -2.63
N ASN A 302 -12.24 -12.30 -3.31
CA ASN A 302 -11.17 -11.83 -4.18
C ASN A 302 -10.12 -11.05 -3.41
N VAL A 303 -8.85 -11.37 -3.60
CA VAL A 303 -7.75 -10.77 -2.86
C VAL A 303 -6.68 -10.21 -3.79
N PHE A 304 -6.38 -8.92 -3.66
CA PHE A 304 -5.14 -8.36 -4.18
C PHE A 304 -4.01 -8.55 -3.18
N THR A 305 -2.91 -9.14 -3.61
CA THR A 305 -1.70 -9.24 -2.78
C THR A 305 -0.55 -8.45 -3.39
N ALA A 306 0.12 -7.68 -2.53
CA ALA A 306 1.24 -6.81 -2.90
C ALA A 306 2.25 -6.66 -1.76
N GLY A 307 3.31 -5.88 -2.03
CA GLY A 307 4.38 -5.59 -1.07
C GLY A 307 5.54 -6.58 -1.12
N ALA A 308 5.27 -7.82 -1.51
CA ALA A 308 6.24 -8.86 -1.87
C ALA A 308 5.56 -9.90 -2.76
N PRO A 309 6.29 -10.67 -3.58
CA PRO A 309 5.71 -11.81 -4.29
C PRO A 309 5.19 -12.86 -3.28
N PRO A 310 3.94 -13.36 -3.44
CA PRO A 310 3.42 -14.41 -2.57
C PRO A 310 4.14 -15.73 -2.85
N PRO A 311 4.50 -16.51 -1.82
CA PRO A 311 5.03 -17.86 -2.03
C PRO A 311 4.01 -18.74 -2.75
N ALA A 312 4.47 -19.52 -3.73
CA ALA A 312 3.60 -20.45 -4.48
C ALA A 312 2.84 -21.43 -3.55
N ALA A 313 3.49 -21.89 -2.48
CA ALA A 313 2.86 -22.74 -1.48
C ALA A 313 1.70 -22.06 -0.75
N THR A 314 1.81 -20.75 -0.47
CA THR A 314 0.73 -19.97 0.17
C THR A 314 -0.46 -19.84 -0.79
N LEU A 315 -0.22 -19.58 -2.09
CA LEU A 315 -1.27 -19.52 -3.11
C LEU A 315 -2.00 -20.86 -3.22
N ALA A 316 -1.25 -21.97 -3.27
CA ALA A 316 -1.81 -23.32 -3.33
C ALA A 316 -2.66 -23.67 -2.09
N ALA A 317 -2.31 -23.14 -0.92
CA ALA A 317 -3.01 -23.43 0.32
C ALA A 317 -4.27 -22.56 0.52
N ILE A 318 -4.29 -21.33 0.01
CA ILE A 318 -5.40 -20.40 0.26
C ILE A 318 -6.57 -20.55 -0.73
N GLU A 319 -6.31 -20.94 -1.99
CA GLU A 319 -7.36 -21.09 -3.00
C GLU A 319 -8.44 -22.11 -2.62
N PRO A 320 -8.09 -23.32 -2.11
CA PRO A 320 -9.10 -24.28 -1.65
C PRO A 320 -9.98 -23.79 -0.49
N LEU A 321 -9.55 -22.73 0.22
CA LEU A 321 -10.32 -22.09 1.31
C LEU A 321 -11.37 -21.10 0.80
N GLY A 322 -11.52 -20.93 -0.53
CA GLY A 322 -12.52 -20.03 -1.12
C GLY A 322 -11.99 -18.65 -1.51
N PHE A 323 -10.68 -18.46 -1.56
CA PHE A 323 -10.06 -17.18 -1.95
C PHE A 323 -9.51 -17.23 -3.37
N SER A 324 -9.71 -16.15 -4.12
CA SER A 324 -9.08 -15.91 -5.42
C SER A 324 -8.03 -14.83 -5.29
N VAL A 325 -6.76 -15.18 -5.46
CA VAL A 325 -5.65 -14.26 -5.21
C VAL A 325 -5.02 -13.80 -6.51
N MET A 326 -4.89 -12.47 -6.67
CA MET A 326 -4.15 -11.85 -7.75
C MET A 326 -2.95 -11.08 -7.19
N GLN A 327 -1.76 -11.37 -7.71
CA GLN A 327 -0.56 -10.59 -7.45
C GLN A 327 -0.66 -9.25 -8.18
N VAL A 328 -0.41 -8.16 -7.46
CA VAL A 328 -0.31 -6.80 -8.02
C VAL A 328 0.97 -6.12 -7.49
N TYR A 329 1.46 -5.14 -8.23
CA TYR A 329 2.62 -4.38 -7.82
C TYR A 329 2.42 -2.89 -8.04
N GLY A 330 2.96 -2.11 -7.14
CA GLY A 330 3.03 -0.66 -7.18
C GLY A 330 3.76 -0.11 -5.97
N LEU A 331 3.91 1.19 -5.95
CA LEU A 331 4.62 1.95 -4.92
C LEU A 331 3.74 3.10 -4.44
N THR A 332 4.14 3.77 -3.37
CA THR A 332 3.51 5.01 -2.95
C THR A 332 3.63 6.07 -4.06
N GLU A 333 4.74 6.07 -4.76
CA GLU A 333 5.07 6.96 -5.87
C GLU A 333 4.22 6.74 -7.12
N THR A 334 3.57 5.57 -7.25
CA THR A 334 2.60 5.27 -8.32
C THR A 334 1.14 5.39 -7.85
N TYR A 335 0.96 5.77 -6.57
CA TYR A 335 -0.31 5.95 -5.88
C TYR A 335 -1.19 4.71 -5.84
N GLY A 336 -0.60 3.54 -5.91
CA GLY A 336 -1.27 2.23 -5.90
C GLY A 336 -0.62 1.27 -6.88
N HIS A 337 -1.39 0.27 -7.27
CA HIS A 337 -0.89 -0.76 -8.18
C HIS A 337 -0.82 -0.26 -9.62
N VAL A 338 0.19 -0.70 -10.32
CA VAL A 338 0.38 -0.39 -11.75
C VAL A 338 0.57 -1.65 -12.59
N THR A 339 0.81 -2.81 -11.95
CA THR A 339 0.78 -4.10 -12.63
C THR A 339 -0.19 -5.06 -11.96
N GLU A 340 -0.66 -6.00 -12.74
CA GLU A 340 -1.55 -7.09 -12.35
C GLU A 340 -1.11 -8.40 -12.99
N CYS A 341 -1.14 -9.49 -12.23
CA CYS A 341 -0.82 -10.82 -12.75
C CYS A 341 -2.08 -11.45 -13.33
N LEU A 342 -2.49 -10.97 -14.52
CA LEU A 342 -3.64 -11.52 -15.25
C LEU A 342 -3.47 -13.00 -15.51
N TRP A 343 -4.56 -13.74 -15.35
CA TRP A 343 -4.62 -15.15 -15.70
C TRP A 343 -5.00 -15.35 -17.17
N HIS A 344 -4.36 -16.28 -17.86
CA HIS A 344 -4.74 -16.69 -19.21
C HIS A 344 -5.30 -18.10 -19.20
N GLU A 345 -6.44 -18.33 -19.84
CA GLU A 345 -7.10 -19.64 -19.95
C GLU A 345 -6.15 -20.76 -20.46
N LYS A 346 -5.18 -20.41 -21.32
CA LYS A 346 -4.17 -21.37 -21.79
C LYS A 346 -3.32 -21.99 -20.67
N TRP A 347 -3.27 -21.37 -19.49
CA TRP A 347 -2.53 -21.87 -18.34
C TRP A 347 -3.35 -22.83 -17.46
N ASP A 348 -4.65 -23.01 -17.73
CA ASP A 348 -5.49 -23.94 -16.98
C ASP A 348 -5.02 -25.40 -17.13
N SER A 349 -4.37 -25.72 -18.25
CA SER A 349 -3.81 -27.05 -18.54
C SER A 349 -2.41 -27.28 -17.95
N GLU A 350 -1.80 -26.28 -17.34
CA GLU A 350 -0.49 -26.41 -16.71
C GLU A 350 -0.56 -27.24 -15.41
N THR A 351 0.60 -27.77 -14.99
CA THR A 351 0.70 -28.40 -13.68
C THR A 351 0.49 -27.39 -12.55
N ASP A 352 0.06 -27.84 -11.38
CA ASP A 352 -0.13 -26.94 -10.23
C ASP A 352 1.13 -26.14 -9.90
N GLU A 353 2.31 -26.77 -9.95
CA GLU A 353 3.59 -26.08 -9.73
C GLU A 353 3.80 -24.94 -10.74
N SER A 354 3.57 -25.22 -12.03
CA SER A 354 3.63 -24.20 -13.10
C SER A 354 2.62 -23.08 -12.90
N ARG A 355 1.37 -23.43 -12.56
CA ARG A 355 0.28 -22.45 -12.34
C ARG A 355 0.61 -21.48 -11.22
N TYR A 356 1.09 -21.97 -10.07
CA TYR A 356 1.44 -21.10 -8.96
C TYR A 356 2.72 -20.28 -9.21
N ALA A 357 3.66 -20.81 -9.98
CA ALA A 357 4.82 -20.03 -10.43
C ALA A 357 4.40 -18.88 -11.36
N LEU A 358 3.44 -19.11 -12.26
CA LEU A 358 2.86 -18.07 -13.12
C LEU A 358 2.10 -17.01 -12.31
N LYS A 359 1.29 -17.41 -11.33
CA LYS A 359 0.53 -16.51 -10.44
C LYS A 359 1.42 -15.64 -9.53
N ALA A 360 2.64 -16.07 -9.24
CA ALA A 360 3.58 -15.33 -8.41
C ALA A 360 4.37 -14.26 -9.17
N ARG A 361 4.19 -14.13 -10.50
CA ARG A 361 4.85 -13.08 -11.29
C ARG A 361 4.25 -11.72 -10.97
N THR A 362 5.05 -10.67 -11.16
CA THR A 362 4.63 -9.28 -10.90
C THR A 362 3.52 -8.81 -11.85
N GLY A 363 3.51 -9.35 -13.07
CA GLY A 363 2.40 -9.17 -14.00
C GLY A 363 2.69 -8.24 -15.18
N VAL A 364 1.61 -7.73 -15.75
CA VAL A 364 1.58 -6.82 -16.90
C VAL A 364 1.02 -5.46 -16.49
N PRO A 365 1.20 -4.38 -17.29
CA PRO A 365 0.62 -3.08 -16.98
C PRO A 365 -0.90 -3.14 -16.79
N MET A 366 -1.41 -2.51 -15.71
CA MET A 366 -2.84 -2.29 -15.53
C MET A 366 -3.40 -1.30 -16.58
N PRO A 367 -4.72 -1.30 -16.85
CA PRO A 367 -5.33 -0.49 -17.92
C PRO A 367 -5.05 1.01 -17.86
N MET A 368 -4.77 1.57 -16.66
CA MET A 368 -4.48 3.00 -16.48
C MET A 368 -2.97 3.31 -16.51
N ALA A 369 -2.11 2.29 -16.56
CA ALA A 369 -0.67 2.47 -16.68
C ALA A 369 -0.28 2.62 -18.16
N GLU A 370 0.52 3.63 -18.49
CA GLU A 370 0.89 3.92 -19.89
C GLU A 370 2.01 2.99 -20.37
N ASP A 371 3.06 2.83 -19.55
CA ASP A 371 4.20 2.00 -19.89
C ASP A 371 4.91 1.50 -18.63
N ILE A 372 5.12 0.19 -18.56
CA ILE A 372 5.89 -0.46 -17.50
C ILE A 372 6.81 -1.48 -18.17
N THR A 373 8.10 -1.27 -18.03
CA THR A 373 9.10 -2.09 -18.69
C THR A 373 10.39 -2.20 -17.86
N SER A 374 11.23 -3.18 -18.14
CA SER A 374 12.55 -3.28 -17.53
C SER A 374 13.58 -2.63 -18.44
N MET A 375 14.38 -1.72 -17.89
CA MET A 375 15.42 -0.98 -18.61
C MET A 375 16.76 -1.03 -17.88
N ASN A 376 17.83 -0.87 -18.65
CA ASN A 376 19.12 -0.48 -18.09
C ASN A 376 19.02 0.97 -17.59
N ALA A 377 19.25 1.18 -16.30
CA ALA A 377 19.11 2.50 -15.67
C ALA A 377 20.17 3.53 -16.13
N GLU A 378 21.30 3.08 -16.71
CA GLU A 378 22.39 3.98 -17.14
C GLU A 378 22.11 4.62 -18.50
N ASP A 379 21.61 3.84 -19.47
CA ASP A 379 21.42 4.29 -20.86
C ASP A 379 19.95 4.31 -21.30
N MET A 380 19.02 3.91 -20.42
CA MET A 380 17.58 3.84 -20.68
C MET A 380 17.21 2.90 -21.85
N SER A 381 18.07 1.95 -22.20
CA SER A 381 17.76 0.92 -23.18
C SER A 381 16.87 -0.16 -22.56
N GLN A 382 15.89 -0.66 -23.32
CA GLN A 382 15.07 -1.79 -22.88
C GLN A 382 15.91 -3.06 -22.81
N VAL A 383 15.77 -3.84 -21.75
CA VAL A 383 16.41 -5.15 -21.65
C VAL A 383 15.66 -6.19 -22.52
N PRO A 384 16.36 -7.24 -23.00
CA PRO A 384 15.70 -8.34 -23.71
C PRO A 384 14.59 -8.99 -22.89
N LYS A 385 13.52 -9.42 -23.58
CA LYS A 385 12.41 -10.17 -22.97
C LYS A 385 12.72 -11.67 -22.94
N ASP A 386 13.78 -12.03 -22.24
CA ASP A 386 14.34 -13.39 -22.20
C ASP A 386 14.18 -14.08 -20.84
N ALA A 387 13.47 -13.42 -19.90
CA ALA A 387 13.26 -13.87 -18.52
C ALA A 387 14.56 -14.03 -17.70
N THR A 388 15.69 -13.52 -18.19
CA THR A 388 17.00 -13.67 -17.55
C THR A 388 17.77 -12.37 -17.41
N THR A 389 17.70 -11.48 -18.42
CA THR A 389 18.38 -10.20 -18.38
C THR A 389 17.67 -9.25 -17.43
N GLN A 390 18.39 -8.82 -16.40
CA GLN A 390 17.86 -7.91 -15.37
C GLN A 390 17.89 -6.45 -15.84
N GLY A 391 16.88 -5.70 -15.46
CA GLY A 391 16.80 -4.25 -15.59
C GLY A 391 15.99 -3.66 -14.45
N GLU A 392 16.04 -2.35 -14.30
CA GLU A 392 15.17 -1.63 -13.37
C GLU A 392 13.76 -1.49 -13.96
N ILE A 393 12.73 -1.66 -13.12
CA ILE A 393 11.34 -1.38 -13.52
C ILE A 393 11.18 0.12 -13.67
N MET A 394 10.91 0.55 -14.91
CA MET A 394 10.61 1.92 -15.27
C MET A 394 9.12 2.08 -15.51
N ILE A 395 8.53 3.13 -14.92
CA ILE A 395 7.10 3.35 -14.91
C ILE A 395 6.78 4.71 -15.50
N ARG A 396 5.81 4.76 -16.41
CA ARG A 396 5.25 5.99 -16.94
C ARG A 396 3.73 5.90 -16.97
N GLY A 397 3.06 6.90 -16.43
CA GLY A 397 1.60 6.92 -16.41
C GLY A 397 1.01 8.05 -15.60
N ASN A 398 -0.30 8.22 -15.74
CA ASN A 398 -1.06 9.33 -15.16
C ASN A 398 -1.34 9.16 -13.66
N THR A 399 -0.95 8.04 -13.05
CA THR A 399 -1.06 7.78 -11.61
C THR A 399 0.24 8.07 -10.86
N VAL A 400 1.36 8.26 -11.57
CA VAL A 400 2.66 8.57 -10.96
C VAL A 400 2.59 9.92 -10.22
N MET A 401 3.19 9.97 -9.05
CA MET A 401 3.22 11.13 -8.14
C MET A 401 3.61 12.45 -8.82
N LYS A 402 3.31 13.57 -8.18
CA LYS A 402 3.85 14.90 -8.59
C LYS A 402 5.36 14.99 -8.36
N GLY A 403 5.86 14.34 -7.32
CA GLY A 403 7.24 14.34 -6.89
C GLY A 403 7.37 14.22 -5.37
N TYR A 404 8.60 14.35 -4.87
CA TYR A 404 8.89 14.37 -3.44
C TYR A 404 8.79 15.78 -2.88
N TYR A 405 7.95 15.96 -1.87
CA TYR A 405 7.71 17.25 -1.22
C TYR A 405 9.02 17.84 -0.69
N LYS A 406 9.27 19.13 -1.00
CA LYS A 406 10.48 19.87 -0.62
C LYS A 406 11.80 19.18 -1.01
N ASN A 407 11.79 18.29 -2.00
CA ASN A 407 12.98 17.59 -2.47
C ASN A 407 13.06 17.53 -4.01
N PRO A 408 13.33 18.69 -4.66
CA PRO A 408 13.38 18.78 -6.12
C PRO A 408 14.51 17.93 -6.73
N GLN A 409 15.64 17.75 -6.02
CA GLN A 409 16.73 16.93 -6.49
C GLN A 409 16.31 15.45 -6.58
N ALA A 410 15.77 14.88 -5.51
CA ALA A 410 15.30 13.49 -5.53
C ALA A 410 14.14 13.28 -6.52
N THR A 411 13.32 14.32 -6.75
CA THR A 411 12.28 14.28 -7.79
C THR A 411 12.89 14.21 -9.18
N ALA A 412 13.87 15.04 -9.48
CA ALA A 412 14.54 15.04 -10.78
C ALA A 412 15.28 13.70 -11.05
N GLU A 413 15.94 13.15 -10.04
CA GLU A 413 16.58 11.83 -10.12
C GLU A 413 15.55 10.72 -10.37
N ALA A 414 14.43 10.75 -9.64
CA ALA A 414 13.37 9.74 -9.78
C ALA A 414 12.65 9.79 -11.15
N PHE A 415 12.70 10.90 -11.88
CA PHE A 415 12.06 11.08 -13.18
C PHE A 415 13.04 11.18 -14.35
N ALA A 416 14.30 10.77 -14.14
CA ALA A 416 15.32 10.80 -15.18
C ALA A 416 14.85 10.01 -16.43
N GLY A 417 15.22 10.47 -17.62
CA GLY A 417 14.85 9.83 -18.87
C GLY A 417 13.35 9.80 -19.20
N GLY A 418 12.49 10.52 -18.43
CA GLY A 418 11.04 10.58 -18.66
C GLY A 418 10.26 9.39 -18.12
N TYR A 419 10.86 8.60 -17.26
CA TYR A 419 10.24 7.51 -16.51
C TYR A 419 10.44 7.69 -15.02
N PHE A 420 9.54 7.12 -14.23
CA PHE A 420 9.78 6.97 -12.80
C PHE A 420 10.64 5.74 -12.55
N HIS A 421 11.78 5.97 -11.89
CA HIS A 421 12.73 4.94 -11.46
C HIS A 421 12.25 4.29 -10.17
N SER A 422 11.83 3.03 -10.23
CA SER A 422 11.25 2.32 -9.08
C SER A 422 12.30 1.89 -8.04
N GLY A 423 13.54 1.70 -8.47
CA GLY A 423 14.58 1.05 -7.68
C GLY A 423 14.38 -0.46 -7.52
N ASP A 424 13.40 -1.06 -8.17
CA ASP A 424 13.14 -2.50 -8.14
C ASP A 424 13.67 -3.14 -9.43
N ILE A 425 14.45 -4.23 -9.27
CA ILE A 425 15.07 -4.96 -10.37
C ILE A 425 14.19 -6.12 -10.79
N ALA A 426 14.01 -6.27 -12.09
CA ALA A 426 13.14 -7.29 -12.67
C ALA A 426 13.72 -7.87 -13.95
N VAL A 427 13.21 -9.03 -14.32
CA VAL A 427 13.32 -9.59 -15.67
C VAL A 427 11.99 -9.40 -16.39
N GLN A 428 12.04 -9.35 -17.73
CA GLN A 428 10.84 -9.34 -18.55
C GLN A 428 10.74 -10.63 -19.34
N HIS A 429 9.58 -11.28 -19.27
CA HIS A 429 9.31 -12.52 -19.98
C HIS A 429 8.91 -12.27 -21.44
N PRO A 430 9.06 -13.28 -22.33
CA PRO A 430 8.63 -13.17 -23.74
C PRO A 430 7.15 -12.83 -23.93
N ASP A 431 6.30 -13.18 -22.96
CA ASP A 431 4.87 -12.85 -22.91
C ASP A 431 4.57 -11.48 -22.26
N HIS A 432 5.60 -10.63 -22.11
CA HIS A 432 5.56 -9.28 -21.54
C HIS A 432 5.34 -9.18 -20.04
N TYR A 433 5.19 -10.29 -19.32
CA TYR A 433 5.12 -10.23 -17.86
C TYR A 433 6.44 -9.77 -17.26
N VAL A 434 6.35 -8.85 -16.33
CA VAL A 434 7.49 -8.45 -15.49
C VAL A 434 7.54 -9.38 -14.28
N GLN A 435 8.73 -9.69 -13.82
CA GLN A 435 8.94 -10.44 -12.59
C GLN A 435 10.05 -9.79 -11.79
N ILE A 436 9.71 -9.24 -10.62
CA ILE A 436 10.69 -8.68 -9.69
C ILE A 436 11.63 -9.79 -9.24
N THR A 437 12.91 -9.51 -9.36
CA THR A 437 13.98 -10.41 -8.90
C THR A 437 14.61 -9.91 -7.62
N ASP A 438 14.73 -8.59 -7.44
CA ASP A 438 15.21 -7.98 -6.20
C ASP A 438 14.98 -6.45 -6.20
N ARG A 439 15.48 -5.78 -5.15
CA ARG A 439 15.71 -4.34 -5.14
C ARG A 439 17.15 -4.05 -5.48
N ALA A 440 17.42 -2.99 -6.23
CA ALA A 440 18.77 -2.60 -6.64
C ALA A 440 19.75 -2.54 -5.46
N LYS A 441 19.30 -2.06 -4.30
CA LYS A 441 20.11 -1.97 -3.05
C LYS A 441 20.18 -3.26 -2.23
N ASP A 442 19.37 -4.28 -2.54
CA ASP A 442 19.32 -5.56 -1.83
C ASP A 442 20.06 -6.66 -2.61
N ILE A 443 20.44 -6.41 -3.87
CA ILE A 443 21.34 -7.26 -4.65
C ILE A 443 22.67 -7.39 -3.91
N ILE A 444 23.15 -8.62 -3.80
CA ILE A 444 24.41 -8.96 -3.16
C ILE A 444 25.45 -9.16 -4.26
N ILE A 445 26.54 -8.40 -4.22
CA ILE A 445 27.60 -8.47 -5.24
C ILE A 445 28.74 -9.33 -4.71
N SER A 446 28.76 -10.60 -5.10
CA SER A 446 29.74 -11.58 -4.64
C SER A 446 30.73 -11.96 -5.75
N GLY A 447 31.98 -11.53 -5.63
CA GLY A 447 33.00 -11.82 -6.62
C GLY A 447 32.71 -11.28 -8.02
N GLY A 448 31.92 -10.20 -8.12
CA GLY A 448 31.48 -9.59 -9.37
C GLY A 448 30.18 -10.17 -9.94
N GLU A 449 29.59 -11.17 -9.29
CA GLU A 449 28.32 -11.78 -9.67
C GLU A 449 27.17 -11.19 -8.83
N ASN A 450 26.05 -10.86 -9.47
CA ASN A 450 24.84 -10.38 -8.83
C ASN A 450 24.03 -11.56 -8.27
N ILE A 451 23.73 -11.54 -6.99
CA ILE A 451 22.92 -12.53 -6.32
C ILE A 451 21.61 -11.87 -5.89
N SER A 452 20.48 -12.38 -6.35
CA SER A 452 19.18 -11.98 -5.86
C SER A 452 18.96 -12.52 -4.44
N SER A 453 18.71 -11.60 -3.51
CA SER A 453 18.35 -11.97 -2.15
C SER A 453 17.01 -12.74 -2.11
N VAL A 454 16.06 -12.35 -2.97
CA VAL A 454 14.74 -12.97 -3.10
C VAL A 454 14.83 -14.41 -3.61
N GLU A 455 15.76 -14.71 -4.53
CA GLU A 455 15.98 -16.08 -5.01
C GLU A 455 16.44 -17.00 -3.87
N VAL A 456 17.38 -16.53 -3.06
CA VAL A 456 17.91 -17.30 -1.92
C VAL A 456 16.85 -17.48 -0.84
N GLU A 457 16.08 -16.43 -0.53
CA GLU A 457 14.93 -16.47 0.38
C GLU A 457 13.90 -17.48 -0.06
N GLY A 458 13.53 -17.46 -1.35
CA GLY A 458 12.55 -18.37 -1.93
C GLY A 458 12.94 -19.84 -1.83
N VAL A 459 14.24 -20.15 -1.88
CA VAL A 459 14.73 -21.50 -1.64
C VAL A 459 14.63 -21.88 -0.17
N LEU A 460 15.13 -21.04 0.73
CA LEU A 460 15.13 -21.33 2.18
C LEU A 460 13.71 -21.42 2.75
N MET A 461 12.77 -20.65 2.25
CA MET A 461 11.36 -20.72 2.67
C MET A 461 10.64 -22.02 2.28
N LYS A 462 11.20 -22.85 1.39
CA LYS A 462 10.69 -24.20 1.10
C LYS A 462 11.03 -25.21 2.18
N HIS A 463 11.98 -24.88 3.08
CA HIS A 463 12.34 -25.78 4.18
C HIS A 463 11.18 -25.89 5.20
N PRO A 464 10.81 -27.09 5.66
CA PRO A 464 9.62 -27.29 6.50
C PRO A 464 9.67 -26.52 7.83
N ASP A 465 10.85 -26.28 8.37
CA ASP A 465 11.06 -25.59 9.66
C ASP A 465 11.11 -24.07 9.54
N VAL A 466 11.24 -23.51 8.34
CA VAL A 466 11.35 -22.06 8.14
C VAL A 466 9.95 -21.43 8.10
N LEU A 467 9.75 -20.42 8.94
CA LEU A 467 8.55 -19.59 8.94
C LEU A 467 8.74 -18.39 7.99
N LEU A 468 9.84 -17.65 8.17
CA LEU A 468 10.22 -16.50 7.37
C LEU A 468 11.75 -16.47 7.17
N CYS A 469 12.17 -15.90 6.04
CA CYS A 469 13.58 -15.69 5.74
C CYS A 469 13.80 -14.34 5.08
N ALA A 470 14.89 -13.68 5.43
CA ALA A 470 15.42 -12.51 4.72
C ALA A 470 16.91 -12.68 4.51
N VAL A 471 17.38 -12.39 3.30
CA VAL A 471 18.80 -12.51 2.95
C VAL A 471 19.37 -11.12 2.70
N VAL A 472 20.53 -10.85 3.29
CA VAL A 472 21.23 -9.58 3.18
C VAL A 472 22.70 -9.79 2.86
N ALA A 473 23.35 -8.77 2.29
CA ALA A 473 24.77 -8.77 2.06
C ALA A 473 25.53 -8.74 3.42
N LYS A 474 26.51 -9.64 3.56
CA LYS A 474 27.53 -9.62 4.61
C LYS A 474 28.87 -9.32 3.97
N PRO A 475 29.68 -8.38 4.50
CA PRO A 475 31.03 -8.15 4.01
C PRO A 475 31.90 -9.42 4.04
N ASP A 476 32.72 -9.63 3.02
CA ASP A 476 33.64 -10.76 2.91
C ASP A 476 34.96 -10.31 2.27
N ASP A 477 36.09 -10.60 2.92
CA ASP A 477 37.43 -10.15 2.48
C ASP A 477 37.83 -10.69 1.10
N LYS A 478 37.28 -11.84 0.68
CA LYS A 478 37.61 -12.49 -0.56
C LYS A 478 36.66 -12.14 -1.69
N TRP A 479 35.39 -12.06 -1.39
CA TRP A 479 34.32 -11.95 -2.39
C TRP A 479 33.66 -10.56 -2.43
N GLY A 480 34.08 -9.63 -1.55
CA GLY A 480 33.44 -8.33 -1.33
C GLY A 480 32.19 -8.48 -0.47
N GLU A 481 31.20 -9.19 -0.98
CA GLU A 481 29.98 -9.54 -0.25
C GLU A 481 29.65 -11.02 -0.39
N VAL A 482 28.93 -11.56 0.60
CA VAL A 482 28.35 -12.91 0.56
C VAL A 482 26.95 -12.91 1.14
N PRO A 483 26.06 -13.84 0.73
CA PRO A 483 24.72 -13.95 1.29
C PRO A 483 24.74 -14.37 2.77
N CYS A 484 24.03 -13.61 3.62
CA CYS A 484 23.74 -13.93 5.01
C CYS A 484 22.22 -14.08 5.16
N ALA A 485 21.75 -15.27 5.52
CA ALA A 485 20.33 -15.53 5.73
C ALA A 485 19.95 -15.25 7.19
N CYS A 486 18.92 -14.42 7.40
CA CYS A 486 18.28 -14.21 8.68
C CYS A 486 16.96 -15.00 8.66
N VAL A 487 16.76 -15.92 9.59
CA VAL A 487 15.70 -16.91 9.56
C VAL A 487 14.90 -16.88 10.86
N GLU A 488 13.59 -16.84 10.71
CA GLU A 488 12.61 -17.06 11.77
C GLU A 488 12.04 -18.47 11.59
N LEU A 489 12.21 -19.33 12.59
CA LEU A 489 11.72 -20.70 12.55
C LEU A 489 10.25 -20.78 12.99
N LYS A 490 9.55 -21.81 12.52
CA LYS A 490 8.21 -22.16 13.02
C LYS A 490 8.26 -22.53 14.50
N PRO A 491 7.17 -22.33 15.26
CA PRO A 491 7.11 -22.74 16.65
C PRO A 491 7.46 -24.21 16.84
N GLY A 492 8.47 -24.49 17.69
CA GLY A 492 8.93 -25.85 17.98
C GLY A 492 9.90 -26.46 16.96
N ALA A 493 10.17 -25.79 15.85
CA ALA A 493 11.17 -26.23 14.86
C ALA A 493 12.61 -26.10 15.41
N LYS A 494 13.55 -26.89 14.84
CA LYS A 494 14.92 -27.04 15.38
C LYS A 494 16.01 -27.04 14.30
N ALA A 495 15.69 -26.62 13.07
CA ALA A 495 16.70 -26.55 12.02
C ALA A 495 17.91 -25.70 12.44
N ASP A 496 19.10 -26.17 12.15
CA ASP A 496 20.34 -25.45 12.42
C ASP A 496 20.95 -24.81 11.15
N GLU A 497 22.01 -24.02 11.34
CA GLU A 497 22.72 -23.32 10.25
C GLU A 497 23.24 -24.29 9.19
N ALA A 498 23.82 -25.43 9.61
CA ALA A 498 24.43 -26.40 8.70
C ALA A 498 23.34 -27.08 7.84
N GLU A 499 22.20 -27.41 8.44
CA GLU A 499 21.04 -27.99 7.76
C GLU A 499 20.47 -27.05 6.68
N LEU A 500 20.25 -25.77 7.01
CA LEU A 500 19.72 -24.81 6.06
C LEU A 500 20.70 -24.50 4.92
N ILE A 501 22.02 -24.43 5.21
CA ILE A 501 23.04 -24.29 4.17
C ILE A 501 23.10 -25.55 3.27
N ALA A 502 22.98 -26.75 3.85
CA ALA A 502 22.92 -27.98 3.10
C ALA A 502 21.68 -28.05 2.19
N PHE A 503 20.52 -27.65 2.71
CA PHE A 503 19.27 -27.56 1.93
C PHE A 503 19.42 -26.57 0.76
N ALA A 504 20.00 -25.40 0.99
CA ALA A 504 20.27 -24.44 -0.06
C ALA A 504 21.28 -24.95 -1.12
N ARG A 505 22.20 -25.81 -0.71
CA ARG A 505 23.23 -26.39 -1.61
C ARG A 505 22.63 -27.26 -2.70
N GLU A 506 21.51 -27.89 -2.47
CA GLU A 506 20.84 -28.77 -3.43
C GLU A 506 20.11 -27.98 -4.53
N GLN A 507 19.78 -26.72 -4.28
CA GLN A 507 18.92 -25.92 -5.15
C GLN A 507 19.59 -24.66 -5.73
N LEU A 508 20.72 -24.21 -5.14
CA LEU A 508 21.40 -22.97 -5.52
C LEU A 508 22.82 -23.21 -6.05
N ALA A 509 23.21 -22.41 -7.05
CA ALA A 509 24.59 -22.32 -7.51
C ALA A 509 25.53 -21.97 -6.36
N GLY A 510 26.80 -22.41 -6.43
CA GLY A 510 27.75 -22.34 -5.31
C GLY A 510 27.95 -20.93 -4.72
N PHE A 511 27.97 -19.91 -5.57
CA PHE A 511 28.18 -18.52 -5.16
C PHE A 511 26.93 -17.89 -4.53
N LYS A 512 25.73 -18.39 -4.84
CA LYS A 512 24.43 -17.91 -4.29
C LYS A 512 24.12 -18.47 -2.89
N ARG A 513 24.85 -19.47 -2.42
CA ARG A 513 24.57 -20.15 -1.16
C ARG A 513 24.88 -19.26 0.03
N PRO A 514 24.02 -19.18 1.04
CA PRO A 514 24.33 -18.47 2.27
C PRO A 514 25.65 -18.97 2.88
N LYS A 515 26.47 -18.04 3.32
CA LYS A 515 27.71 -18.33 4.06
C LYS A 515 27.50 -18.25 5.57
N LYS A 516 26.39 -17.65 5.96
CA LYS A 516 25.97 -17.51 7.36
C LYS A 516 24.46 -17.59 7.46
N VAL A 517 23.96 -18.23 8.53
CA VAL A 517 22.53 -18.20 8.92
C VAL A 517 22.43 -17.67 10.34
N LEU A 518 21.53 -16.69 10.53
CA LEU A 518 21.20 -16.13 11.84
C LEU A 518 19.74 -16.49 12.16
N PHE A 519 19.50 -17.00 13.36
CA PHE A 519 18.15 -17.29 13.84
C PHE A 519 17.68 -16.16 14.74
N GLN A 520 16.61 -15.49 14.35
CA GLN A 520 16.01 -14.40 15.11
C GLN A 520 14.61 -14.09 14.63
N GLU A 521 13.82 -13.40 15.42
CA GLU A 521 12.61 -12.73 14.94
C GLU A 521 13.00 -11.62 13.94
N LEU A 522 12.30 -11.57 12.81
CA LEU A 522 12.64 -10.63 11.75
C LEU A 522 11.93 -9.28 11.98
N PRO A 523 12.65 -8.15 11.96
CA PRO A 523 12.05 -6.83 12.07
C PRO A 523 11.14 -6.56 10.87
N LYS A 524 9.88 -6.18 11.14
CA LYS A 524 8.84 -5.97 10.12
C LYS A 524 8.29 -4.55 10.19
N THR A 525 7.91 -4.00 9.06
CA THR A 525 7.10 -2.78 9.01
C THR A 525 5.67 -3.08 9.46
N SER A 526 4.86 -2.03 9.64
CA SER A 526 3.42 -2.15 9.93
C SER A 526 2.63 -2.92 8.87
N THR A 527 3.15 -2.95 7.64
CA THR A 527 2.57 -3.71 6.51
C THR A 527 3.11 -5.12 6.41
N GLY A 528 3.93 -5.58 7.38
CA GLY A 528 4.53 -6.91 7.39
C GLY A 528 5.77 -7.08 6.51
N LYS A 529 6.28 -6.00 5.90
CA LYS A 529 7.50 -6.04 5.09
C LYS A 529 8.72 -6.10 5.98
N ILE A 530 9.65 -7.04 5.70
CA ILE A 530 10.89 -7.20 6.46
C ILE A 530 11.80 -5.99 6.24
N GLN A 531 12.35 -5.46 7.33
CA GLN A 531 13.25 -4.31 7.34
C GLN A 531 14.71 -4.76 7.15
N LYS A 532 15.08 -5.14 5.92
CA LYS A 532 16.43 -5.62 5.59
C LYS A 532 17.55 -4.67 6.01
N PHE A 533 17.29 -3.36 6.09
CA PHE A 533 18.31 -2.40 6.51
C PHE A 533 18.76 -2.60 7.97
N GLU A 534 17.87 -3.04 8.86
CA GLU A 534 18.25 -3.42 10.23
C GLU A 534 19.07 -4.70 10.23
N LEU A 535 18.67 -5.69 9.43
CA LEU A 535 19.40 -6.95 9.32
C LEU A 535 20.82 -6.76 8.75
N ARG A 536 21.00 -5.79 7.82
CA ARG A 536 22.35 -5.45 7.30
C ARG A 536 23.27 -4.88 8.37
N LYS A 537 22.74 -4.12 9.36
CA LYS A 537 23.55 -3.63 10.47
C LYS A 537 24.10 -4.81 11.26
N VAL A 538 23.25 -5.78 11.57
CA VAL A 538 23.67 -7.00 12.30
C VAL A 538 24.66 -7.84 11.48
N ALA A 539 24.42 -7.99 10.18
CA ALA A 539 25.29 -8.79 9.31
C ALA A 539 26.68 -8.17 9.10
N LYS A 540 26.84 -6.84 9.25
CA LYS A 540 28.14 -6.15 9.16
C LYS A 540 29.06 -6.44 10.33
N ASP A 541 28.51 -6.77 11.50
CA ASP A 541 29.26 -6.98 12.73
C ASP A 541 29.69 -8.45 12.92
N LEU A 542 29.40 -9.32 11.93
CA LEU A 542 29.74 -10.74 11.89
C LEU A 542 31.01 -10.98 11.08
#